data_01259877feddc313f285f9fe0354b1f4
#
_entry.id   01259877feddc313f285f9fe0354b1f4
#
_cell.length_a   1.000
_cell.length_b   1.000
_cell.length_c   1.000
_cell.angle_alpha   90.00
_cell.angle_beta   90.00
_cell.angle_gamma   90.00
#
_symmetry.space_group_name_H-M   'P 1'
#
loop_
_entity.id
_entity.type
_entity.pdbx_description
1 polymer ?
#
loop_
_entity_poly.entity_id
_entity_poly.type
_entity_poly.pdbx_seq_one_letter_code
_entity_poly.pdbx_strand_id
1 'polypeptide(L)'
;CVGTAVDQLAEHIGQIDKTWQRPITDLLDTEDRCTNLYFSLMTTTRSSYVVPIPRQDVYILGQWLLRAVQCLVASAETHQLYKLERPTSHATEQLAVIQHMSLMTTKAMGRLTSLNELDDYWFEMIRLTRQAERTHRVYRASLLEQFKTAQAIRRMDAARQLFDAARALGQVSAEVGRILVTES
;
A
#
# COMPACT_ATOMS: atom_id res chain seq x y z
N CYS A 1 -0.39 -9.13 6.04
CA CYS A 1 -0.03 -7.81 6.59
C CYS A 1 -0.54 -6.64 5.73
N VAL A 2 -0.12 -6.49 4.45
CA VAL A 2 -0.57 -5.34 3.63
C VAL A 2 -2.10 -5.30 3.54
N GLY A 3 -2.76 -6.42 3.19
CA GLY A 3 -4.22 -6.51 3.15
C GLY A 3 -4.86 -6.11 4.48
N THR A 4 -4.37 -6.64 5.59
CA THR A 4 -4.84 -6.29 6.94
C THR A 4 -4.73 -4.80 7.22
N ALA A 5 -3.59 -4.17 6.86
CA ALA A 5 -3.40 -2.73 7.04
C ALA A 5 -4.37 -1.90 6.18
N VAL A 6 -4.65 -2.34 4.95
CA VAL A 6 -5.63 -1.67 4.07
C VAL A 6 -7.03 -1.76 4.65
N ASP A 7 -7.44 -2.94 5.12
CA ASP A 7 -8.77 -3.14 5.71
C ASP A 7 -8.94 -2.34 7.01
N GLN A 8 -7.92 -2.32 7.87
CA GLN A 8 -7.90 -1.52 9.09
C GLN A 8 -7.96 -0.01 8.79
N LEU A 9 -7.23 0.45 7.78
CA LEU A 9 -7.31 1.85 7.35
C LEU A 9 -8.68 2.20 6.77
N ALA A 10 -9.29 1.30 5.97
CA ALA A 10 -10.62 1.49 5.43
C ALA A 10 -11.67 1.59 6.55
N GLU A 11 -11.56 0.73 7.55
CA GLU A 11 -12.41 0.78 8.74
C GLU A 11 -12.21 2.08 9.53
N HIS A 12 -10.95 2.47 9.77
CA HIS A 12 -10.61 3.70 10.46
C HIS A 12 -11.19 4.93 9.74
N ILE A 13 -11.00 5.03 8.43
CA ILE A 13 -11.52 6.13 7.61
C ILE A 13 -13.06 6.08 7.50
N GLY A 14 -13.66 4.90 7.40
CA GLY A 14 -15.12 4.72 7.26
C GLY A 14 -15.93 5.02 8.52
N GLN A 15 -15.34 4.86 9.71
CA GLN A 15 -16.01 5.05 11.00
C GLN A 15 -15.96 6.49 11.56
N ILE A 16 -15.52 7.45 10.79
CA ILE A 16 -15.30 8.86 11.21
C ILE A 16 -16.59 9.60 11.67
N ASP A 17 -17.66 8.91 11.94
CA ASP A 17 -18.90 9.61 12.36
C ASP A 17 -18.94 10.04 13.84
N LYS A 18 -18.07 9.58 14.74
CA LYS A 18 -18.14 10.01 16.16
C LYS A 18 -16.87 9.94 17.03
N THR A 19 -15.76 9.37 16.62
CA THR A 19 -14.61 9.22 17.52
C THR A 19 -13.24 9.38 16.84
N TRP A 20 -12.82 10.63 16.67
CA TRP A 20 -11.43 11.05 16.43
C TRP A 20 -10.42 10.45 17.41
N GLN A 21 -10.92 9.73 18.43
CA GLN A 21 -10.16 9.22 19.55
C GLN A 21 -9.93 7.71 19.50
N ARG A 22 -10.39 7.00 18.47
CA ARG A 22 -9.97 5.60 18.33
C ARG A 22 -8.49 5.58 18.01
N PRO A 23 -7.68 5.01 18.89
CA PRO A 23 -6.26 4.92 18.63
C PRO A 23 -6.03 4.09 17.34
N ILE A 24 -5.09 4.53 16.54
CA ILE A 24 -4.59 3.75 15.37
C ILE A 24 -3.71 2.57 15.83
N THR A 25 -3.86 2.15 17.09
CA THR A 25 -3.03 1.13 17.75
C THR A 25 -2.98 -0.15 16.95
N ASP A 26 -4.13 -0.63 16.45
CA ASP A 26 -4.20 -1.86 15.68
C ASP A 26 -3.41 -1.77 14.36
N LEU A 27 -3.35 -0.56 13.78
CA LEU A 27 -2.61 -0.31 12.55
C LEU A 27 -1.10 -0.22 12.83
N LEU A 28 -0.71 0.41 13.93
CA LEU A 28 0.68 0.43 14.41
C LEU A 28 1.16 -0.98 14.78
N ASP A 29 0.36 -1.76 15.50
CA ASP A 29 0.66 -3.17 15.80
C ASP A 29 0.83 -3.99 14.52
N THR A 30 0.05 -3.70 13.49
CA THR A 30 0.18 -4.35 12.18
C THR A 30 1.50 -3.96 11.49
N GLU A 31 1.93 -2.69 11.57
CA GLU A 31 3.22 -2.25 11.07
C GLU A 31 4.38 -2.96 11.77
N ASP A 32 4.34 -3.01 13.11
CA ASP A 32 5.36 -3.69 13.91
C ASP A 32 5.46 -5.18 13.56
N ARG A 33 4.32 -5.85 13.40
CA ARG A 33 4.28 -7.24 12.93
C ARG A 33 4.87 -7.41 11.53
N CYS A 34 4.57 -6.50 10.60
CA CYS A 34 5.12 -6.55 9.24
C CYS A 34 6.64 -6.33 9.27
N THR A 35 7.11 -5.41 10.09
CA THR A 35 8.54 -5.14 10.29
C THR A 35 9.26 -6.38 10.83
N ASN A 36 8.72 -7.01 11.86
CA ASN A 36 9.28 -8.23 12.45
C ASN A 36 9.28 -9.40 11.46
N LEU A 37 8.21 -9.56 10.67
CA LEU A 37 8.15 -10.56 9.60
C LEU A 37 9.18 -10.30 8.50
N TYR A 38 9.39 -9.05 8.13
CA TYR A 38 10.42 -8.69 7.15
C TYR A 38 11.83 -9.03 7.66
N PHE A 39 12.16 -8.70 8.90
CA PHE A 39 13.46 -9.07 9.49
C PHE A 39 13.63 -10.59 9.61
N SER A 40 12.58 -11.31 10.01
CA SER A 40 12.59 -12.78 10.05
C SER A 40 12.82 -13.39 8.67
N LEU A 41 12.12 -12.87 7.66
CA LEU A 41 12.31 -13.28 6.26
C LEU A 41 13.75 -13.05 5.81
N MET A 42 14.34 -11.90 6.12
CA MET A 42 15.73 -11.59 5.75
C MET A 42 16.72 -12.54 6.44
N THR A 43 16.52 -12.83 7.73
CA THR A 43 17.36 -13.75 8.49
C THR A 43 17.29 -15.16 7.92
N THR A 44 16.07 -15.65 7.65
CA THR A 44 15.84 -16.97 7.05
C THR A 44 16.45 -17.06 5.65
N THR A 45 16.27 -16.04 4.82
CA THR A 45 16.82 -15.97 3.45
C THR A 45 18.35 -16.02 3.45
N ARG A 46 19.00 -15.41 4.44
CA ARG A 46 20.47 -15.44 4.58
C ARG A 46 21.00 -16.82 4.99
N SER A 47 20.27 -17.53 5.84
CA SER A 47 20.68 -18.85 6.37
C SER A 47 20.26 -20.02 5.50
N SER A 48 19.30 -19.86 4.59
CA SER A 48 18.81 -20.92 3.71
C SER A 48 19.79 -21.22 2.58
N TYR A 49 20.05 -22.53 2.34
CA TYR A 49 20.85 -22.99 1.20
C TYR A 49 20.08 -22.89 -0.12
N VAL A 50 18.77 -23.12 -0.08
CA VAL A 50 17.87 -23.10 -1.26
C VAL A 50 16.84 -22.00 -1.05
N VAL A 51 16.79 -21.06 -1.98
CA VAL A 51 15.80 -19.97 -2.03
C VAL A 51 15.15 -20.02 -3.42
N PRO A 52 13.81 -20.00 -3.51
CA PRO A 52 13.09 -20.19 -4.78
C PRO A 52 13.32 -19.08 -5.79
N ILE A 53 13.71 -17.91 -5.35
CA ILE A 53 14.09 -16.75 -6.20
C ILE A 53 15.37 -16.12 -5.64
N PRO A 54 16.13 -15.33 -6.41
CA PRO A 54 17.35 -14.68 -5.93
C PRO A 54 17.14 -13.89 -4.64
N ARG A 55 18.10 -14.00 -3.72
CA ARG A 55 18.01 -13.33 -2.39
C ARG A 55 17.81 -11.84 -2.49
N GLN A 56 18.38 -11.20 -3.49
CA GLN A 56 18.22 -9.79 -3.77
C GLN A 56 16.74 -9.45 -4.05
N ASP A 57 16.07 -10.30 -4.80
CA ASP A 57 14.67 -10.10 -5.18
C ASP A 57 13.74 -10.24 -3.96
N VAL A 58 14.00 -11.24 -3.11
CA VAL A 58 13.29 -11.37 -1.82
C VAL A 58 13.43 -10.10 -0.97
N TYR A 59 14.65 -9.54 -0.92
CA TYR A 59 14.92 -8.29 -0.21
C TYR A 59 14.10 -7.13 -0.78
N ILE A 60 14.16 -6.92 -2.08
CA ILE A 60 13.51 -5.80 -2.77
C ILE A 60 11.97 -5.90 -2.63
N LEU A 61 11.42 -7.08 -2.89
CA LEU A 61 9.97 -7.33 -2.73
C LEU A 61 9.51 -7.06 -1.29
N GLY A 62 10.23 -7.59 -0.30
CA GLY A 62 9.91 -7.36 1.11
C GLY A 62 9.99 -5.90 1.52
N GLN A 63 10.99 -5.17 1.02
CA GLN A 63 11.16 -3.75 1.30
C GLN A 63 9.99 -2.91 0.76
N TRP A 64 9.53 -3.16 -0.47
CA TRP A 64 8.40 -2.45 -1.04
C TRP A 64 7.06 -2.80 -0.37
N LEU A 65 6.88 -4.07 0.02
CA LEU A 65 5.70 -4.48 0.79
C LEU A 65 5.64 -3.78 2.15
N LEU A 66 6.76 -3.72 2.87
CA LEU A 66 6.85 -2.98 4.14
C LEU A 66 6.60 -1.49 3.92
N ARG A 67 7.17 -0.90 2.87
CA ARG A 67 6.94 0.50 2.53
C ARG A 67 5.47 0.82 2.28
N ALA A 68 4.74 -0.08 1.63
CA ALA A 68 3.30 0.09 1.42
C ALA A 68 2.54 0.18 2.75
N VAL A 69 2.84 -0.71 3.72
CA VAL A 69 2.24 -0.66 5.08
C VAL A 69 2.57 0.66 5.79
N GLN A 70 3.83 1.08 5.78
CA GLN A 70 4.26 2.34 6.40
C GLN A 70 3.52 3.56 5.84
N CYS A 71 3.28 3.59 4.52
CA CYS A 71 2.51 4.67 3.90
C CYS A 71 1.03 4.66 4.33
N LEU A 72 0.43 3.47 4.53
CA LEU A 72 -0.94 3.36 5.04
C LEU A 72 -1.04 3.86 6.48
N VAL A 73 -0.10 3.47 7.34
CA VAL A 73 0.00 3.96 8.72
C VAL A 73 0.17 5.48 8.74
N ALA A 74 1.12 6.02 7.97
CA ALA A 74 1.34 7.46 7.86
C ALA A 74 0.10 8.23 7.40
N SER A 75 -0.73 7.61 6.52
CA SER A 75 -2.01 8.21 6.12
C SER A 75 -2.98 8.28 7.30
N ALA A 76 -3.10 7.21 8.11
CA ALA A 76 -3.95 7.19 9.30
C ALA A 76 -3.49 8.21 10.35
N GLU A 77 -2.18 8.26 10.62
CA GLU A 77 -1.58 9.25 11.52
C GLU A 77 -1.88 10.68 11.07
N THR A 78 -1.71 10.94 9.76
CA THR A 78 -2.00 12.25 9.18
C THR A 78 -3.47 12.63 9.35
N HIS A 79 -4.40 11.69 9.15
CA HIS A 79 -5.82 11.91 9.40
C HIS A 79 -6.09 12.26 10.87
N GLN A 80 -5.48 11.54 11.80
CA GLN A 80 -5.63 11.77 13.23
C GLN A 80 -5.01 13.12 13.67
N LEU A 81 -3.77 13.39 13.29
CA LEU A 81 -3.04 14.62 13.66
C LEU A 81 -3.74 15.89 13.15
N TYR A 82 -4.23 15.86 11.91
CA TYR A 82 -4.91 17.00 11.32
C TYR A 82 -6.41 17.05 11.65
N LYS A 83 -6.92 16.07 12.39
CA LYS A 83 -8.34 15.93 12.73
C LYS A 83 -9.21 16.07 11.48
N LEU A 84 -8.83 15.32 10.41
CA LEU A 84 -9.54 15.39 9.15
C LEU A 84 -10.93 14.77 9.34
N GLU A 85 -11.95 15.56 9.07
CA GLU A 85 -13.34 15.10 9.04
C GLU A 85 -13.55 14.13 7.87
N ARG A 86 -14.77 13.67 7.67
CA ARG A 86 -15.19 12.64 6.70
C ARG A 86 -14.31 12.54 5.45
N PRO A 87 -13.96 11.31 5.01
CA PRO A 87 -13.23 11.11 3.79
C PRO A 87 -14.02 11.68 2.61
N THR A 88 -13.32 12.19 1.62
CA THR A 88 -13.93 12.55 0.34
C THR A 88 -14.17 11.30 -0.49
N SER A 89 -15.09 11.35 -1.47
CA SER A 89 -15.31 10.25 -2.42
C SER A 89 -14.03 9.81 -3.12
N HIS A 90 -13.14 10.75 -3.45
CA HIS A 90 -11.86 10.44 -4.07
C HIS A 90 -10.89 9.72 -3.14
N ALA A 91 -10.91 10.01 -1.83
CA ALA A 91 -10.11 9.25 -0.85
C ALA A 91 -10.58 7.80 -0.78
N THR A 92 -11.91 7.59 -0.75
CA THR A 92 -12.51 6.25 -0.75
C THR A 92 -12.20 5.49 -2.04
N GLU A 93 -12.28 6.15 -3.19
CA GLU A 93 -11.91 5.57 -4.48
C GLU A 93 -10.43 5.16 -4.51
N GLN A 94 -9.54 6.02 -4.05
CA GLN A 94 -8.11 5.73 -3.97
C GLN A 94 -7.83 4.53 -3.07
N LEU A 95 -8.51 4.44 -1.92
CA LEU A 95 -8.39 3.31 -1.01
C LEU A 95 -8.90 2.00 -1.63
N ALA A 96 -10.01 2.04 -2.37
CA ALA A 96 -10.54 0.87 -3.07
C ALA A 96 -9.55 0.33 -4.14
N VAL A 97 -8.85 1.22 -4.85
CA VAL A 97 -7.78 0.81 -5.78
C VAL A 97 -6.64 0.13 -5.02
N ILE A 98 -6.19 0.69 -3.89
CA ILE A 98 -5.14 0.11 -3.06
C ILE A 98 -5.56 -1.27 -2.52
N GLN A 99 -6.81 -1.42 -2.10
CA GLN A 99 -7.38 -2.68 -1.63
C GLN A 99 -7.30 -3.76 -2.72
N HIS A 100 -7.69 -3.43 -3.94
CA HIS A 100 -7.59 -4.34 -5.08
C HIS A 100 -6.13 -4.71 -5.39
N MET A 101 -5.22 -3.73 -5.44
CA MET A 101 -3.78 -3.96 -5.64
C MET A 101 -3.20 -4.87 -4.55
N SER A 102 -3.56 -4.66 -3.29
CA SER A 102 -3.13 -5.48 -2.15
C SER A 102 -3.60 -6.93 -2.26
N LEU A 103 -4.87 -7.15 -2.63
CA LEU A 103 -5.42 -8.49 -2.81
C LEU A 103 -4.70 -9.24 -3.93
N MET A 104 -4.46 -8.60 -5.06
CA MET A 104 -3.73 -9.19 -6.18
C MET A 104 -2.28 -9.51 -5.80
N THR A 105 -1.62 -8.58 -5.12
CA THR A 105 -0.24 -8.76 -4.65
C THR A 105 -0.13 -9.94 -3.67
N THR A 106 -1.08 -10.07 -2.74
CA THR A 106 -1.11 -11.19 -1.79
C THR A 106 -1.22 -12.54 -2.51
N LYS A 107 -2.09 -12.63 -3.53
CA LYS A 107 -2.22 -13.84 -4.35
C LYS A 107 -0.95 -14.15 -5.14
N ALA A 108 -0.34 -13.13 -5.73
CA ALA A 108 0.90 -13.27 -6.50
C ALA A 108 2.07 -13.74 -5.63
N MET A 109 2.22 -13.17 -4.41
CA MET A 109 3.29 -13.60 -3.49
C MET A 109 3.19 -15.07 -3.10
N GLY A 110 1.99 -15.65 -3.04
CA GLY A 110 1.79 -17.08 -2.83
C GLY A 110 2.17 -17.97 -4.03
N ARG A 111 2.43 -17.37 -5.20
CA ARG A 111 2.72 -18.07 -6.46
C ARG A 111 4.09 -17.73 -7.06
N LEU A 112 4.97 -17.12 -6.29
CA LEU A 112 6.31 -16.73 -6.76
C LEU A 112 7.19 -17.91 -7.26
N THR A 113 6.81 -19.15 -6.92
CA THR A 113 7.45 -20.37 -7.43
C THR A 113 6.91 -20.83 -8.78
N SER A 114 5.82 -20.24 -9.26
CA SER A 114 5.14 -20.58 -10.52
C SER A 114 5.05 -19.34 -11.40
N LEU A 115 6.20 -18.88 -11.89
CA LEU A 115 6.36 -17.60 -12.59
C LEU A 115 5.40 -17.43 -13.77
N ASN A 116 5.14 -18.47 -14.54
CA ASN A 116 4.25 -18.44 -15.72
C ASN A 116 2.78 -18.03 -15.40
N GLU A 117 2.40 -17.99 -14.13
CA GLU A 117 1.05 -17.58 -13.69
C GLU A 117 0.97 -16.12 -13.25
N LEU A 118 2.07 -15.36 -13.38
CA LEU A 118 2.17 -14.00 -12.85
C LEU A 118 2.03 -12.90 -13.91
N ASP A 119 1.93 -13.24 -15.20
CA ASP A 119 1.77 -12.27 -16.28
C ASP A 119 0.51 -11.42 -16.10
N ASP A 120 -0.63 -12.06 -15.83
CA ASP A 120 -1.91 -11.37 -15.61
C ASP A 120 -1.84 -10.42 -14.41
N TYR A 121 -1.16 -10.84 -13.33
CA TYR A 121 -0.89 -9.98 -12.18
C TYR A 121 -0.10 -8.74 -12.59
N TRP A 122 1.00 -8.94 -13.32
CA TRP A 122 1.87 -7.86 -13.74
C TRP A 122 1.14 -6.83 -14.62
N PHE A 123 0.42 -7.29 -15.65
CA PHE A 123 -0.35 -6.40 -16.53
C PHE A 123 -1.44 -5.64 -15.79
N GLU A 124 -2.20 -6.32 -14.93
CA GLU A 124 -3.28 -5.68 -14.19
C GLU A 124 -2.75 -4.65 -13.19
N MET A 125 -1.63 -4.94 -12.53
CA MET A 125 -1.00 -4.00 -11.61
C MET A 125 -0.48 -2.74 -12.32
N ILE A 126 0.04 -2.85 -13.54
CA ILE A 126 0.41 -1.68 -14.35
C ILE A 126 -0.83 -0.81 -14.59
N ARG A 127 -1.96 -1.42 -14.94
CA ARG A 127 -3.23 -0.72 -15.15
C ARG A 127 -3.71 -0.02 -13.89
N LEU A 128 -3.70 -0.71 -12.76
CA LEU A 128 -4.12 -0.17 -11.46
C LEU A 128 -3.20 0.96 -10.97
N THR A 129 -1.90 0.84 -11.18
CA THR A 129 -0.94 1.90 -10.85
C THR A 129 -1.25 3.18 -11.63
N ARG A 130 -1.50 3.07 -12.94
CA ARG A 130 -1.92 4.21 -13.78
C ARG A 130 -3.27 4.79 -13.34
N GLN A 131 -4.20 3.94 -12.91
CA GLN A 131 -5.48 4.39 -12.35
C GLN A 131 -5.27 5.17 -11.05
N ALA A 132 -4.47 4.65 -10.12
CA ALA A 132 -4.12 5.33 -8.87
C ALA A 132 -3.50 6.72 -9.12
N GLU A 133 -2.59 6.82 -10.10
CA GLU A 133 -1.99 8.10 -10.50
C GLU A 133 -3.03 9.10 -11.03
N ARG A 134 -3.98 8.63 -11.85
CA ARG A 134 -5.05 9.46 -12.39
C ARG A 134 -5.97 9.95 -11.28
N THR A 135 -6.47 9.03 -10.45
CA THR A 135 -7.33 9.34 -9.30
C THR A 135 -6.64 10.35 -8.36
N HIS A 136 -5.35 10.16 -8.09
CA HIS A 136 -4.61 11.08 -7.24
C HIS A 136 -4.54 12.50 -7.83
N ARG A 137 -4.28 12.64 -9.14
CA ARG A 137 -4.26 13.98 -9.80
C ARG A 137 -5.62 14.67 -9.72
N VAL A 138 -6.71 13.94 -10.01
CA VAL A 138 -8.08 14.47 -9.92
C VAL A 138 -8.41 14.85 -8.49
N TYR A 139 -8.08 14.00 -7.54
CA TYR A 139 -8.30 14.26 -6.12
C TYR A 139 -7.61 15.54 -5.67
N ARG A 140 -6.35 15.73 -6.01
CA ARG A 140 -5.62 16.96 -5.65
C ARG A 140 -6.26 18.22 -6.23
N ALA A 141 -6.72 18.16 -7.48
CA ALA A 141 -7.42 19.30 -8.11
C ALA A 141 -8.74 19.60 -7.37
N SER A 142 -9.55 18.59 -7.10
CA SER A 142 -10.83 18.76 -6.39
C SER A 142 -10.68 19.31 -4.98
N LEU A 143 -9.59 18.99 -4.28
CA LEU A 143 -9.32 19.54 -2.95
C LEU A 143 -9.08 21.03 -2.96
N LEU A 144 -8.42 21.57 -3.99
CA LEU A 144 -8.18 23.00 -4.15
C LEU A 144 -9.45 23.78 -4.49
N GLU A 145 -10.42 23.13 -5.16
CA GLU A 145 -11.70 23.72 -5.51
C GLU A 145 -12.71 23.70 -4.35
N GLN A 146 -12.71 22.60 -3.56
CA GLN A 146 -13.75 22.36 -2.55
C GLN A 146 -13.41 22.90 -1.17
N PHE A 147 -12.14 23.09 -0.85
CA PHE A 147 -11.68 23.43 0.49
C PHE A 147 -10.85 24.72 0.54
N LYS A 148 -10.91 25.40 1.68
CA LYS A 148 -9.99 26.51 1.98
C LYS A 148 -8.55 25.99 1.99
N THR A 149 -7.60 26.83 1.56
CA THR A 149 -6.19 26.47 1.36
C THR A 149 -5.59 25.62 2.50
N ALA A 150 -5.78 26.01 3.76
CA ALA A 150 -5.23 25.28 4.90
C ALA A 150 -5.84 23.88 5.05
N GLN A 151 -7.12 23.71 4.75
CA GLN A 151 -7.79 22.41 4.78
C GLN A 151 -7.39 21.57 3.56
N ALA A 152 -7.26 22.18 2.38
CA ALA A 152 -6.81 21.50 1.18
C ALA A 152 -5.39 20.94 1.37
N ILE A 153 -4.45 21.70 1.93
CA ILE A 153 -3.08 21.26 2.20
C ILE A 153 -3.06 20.03 3.10
N ARG A 154 -3.78 20.06 4.23
CA ARG A 154 -3.86 18.93 5.17
C ARG A 154 -4.41 17.66 4.52
N ARG A 155 -5.47 17.79 3.70
CA ARG A 155 -6.06 16.67 2.97
C ARG A 155 -5.15 16.16 1.84
N MET A 156 -4.41 17.04 1.18
CA MET A 156 -3.42 16.68 0.16
C MET A 156 -2.26 15.86 0.76
N ASP A 157 -1.86 16.16 2.00
CA ASP A 157 -0.81 15.42 2.68
C ASP A 157 -1.25 13.97 2.94
N ALA A 158 -2.45 13.77 3.50
CA ALA A 158 -3.03 12.44 3.68
C ALA A 158 -3.23 11.68 2.34
N ALA A 159 -3.73 12.37 1.31
CA ALA A 159 -3.90 11.81 -0.03
C ALA A 159 -2.58 11.37 -0.66
N ARG A 160 -1.50 12.08 -0.39
CA ARG A 160 -0.15 11.73 -0.83
C ARG A 160 0.30 10.42 -0.22
N GLN A 161 0.10 10.22 1.09
CA GLN A 161 0.47 8.97 1.76
C GLN A 161 -0.28 7.76 1.17
N LEU A 162 -1.58 7.90 0.90
CA LEU A 162 -2.35 6.86 0.18
C LEU A 162 -1.75 6.57 -1.20
N PHE A 163 -1.42 7.61 -1.95
CA PHE A 163 -0.82 7.43 -3.27
C PHE A 163 0.56 6.77 -3.20
N ASP A 164 1.38 7.12 -2.21
CA ASP A 164 2.69 6.51 -2.02
C ASP A 164 2.57 5.02 -1.65
N ALA A 165 1.50 4.60 -0.94
CA ALA A 165 1.18 3.17 -0.73
C ALA A 165 0.87 2.45 -2.05
N ALA A 166 0.04 3.04 -2.92
CA ALA A 166 -0.24 2.49 -4.25
C ALA A 166 1.03 2.38 -5.10
N ARG A 167 1.90 3.40 -5.06
CA ARG A 167 3.20 3.37 -5.75
C ARG A 167 4.10 2.26 -5.23
N ALA A 168 4.16 2.05 -3.91
CA ALA A 168 4.95 0.97 -3.34
C ALA A 168 4.47 -0.41 -3.83
N LEU A 169 3.14 -0.64 -3.89
CA LEU A 169 2.58 -1.87 -4.49
C LEU A 169 2.89 -1.97 -6.00
N GLY A 170 2.89 -0.86 -6.71
CA GLY A 170 3.32 -0.79 -8.11
C GLY A 170 4.79 -1.19 -8.29
N GLN A 171 5.67 -0.82 -7.34
CA GLN A 171 7.08 -1.24 -7.36
C GLN A 171 7.23 -2.74 -7.08
N VAL A 172 6.40 -3.34 -6.21
CA VAL A 172 6.35 -4.81 -6.05
C VAL A 172 6.06 -5.47 -7.39
N SER A 173 5.07 -4.97 -8.12
CA SER A 173 4.71 -5.49 -9.44
C SER A 173 5.82 -5.31 -10.48
N ALA A 174 6.50 -4.17 -10.49
CA ALA A 174 7.63 -3.92 -11.38
C ALA A 174 8.77 -4.90 -11.12
N GLU A 175 9.03 -5.21 -9.85
CA GLU A 175 10.04 -6.19 -9.48
C GLU A 175 9.64 -7.62 -9.88
N VAL A 176 8.37 -7.99 -9.71
CA VAL A 176 7.85 -9.26 -10.25
C VAL A 176 8.04 -9.33 -11.77
N GLY A 177 7.71 -8.27 -12.51
CA GLY A 177 7.93 -8.20 -13.95
C GLY A 177 9.41 -8.35 -14.32
N ARG A 178 10.33 -7.78 -13.55
CA ARG A 178 11.77 -7.96 -13.75
C ARG A 178 12.18 -9.43 -13.55
N ILE A 179 11.68 -10.07 -12.49
CA ILE A 179 11.95 -11.49 -12.21
C ILE A 179 11.44 -12.36 -13.36
N LEU A 180 10.23 -12.11 -13.86
CA LEU A 180 9.66 -12.83 -14.99
C LEU A 180 10.57 -12.78 -16.23
N VAL A 181 11.16 -11.63 -16.50
CA VAL A 181 12.05 -11.45 -17.68
C VAL A 181 13.43 -12.06 -17.47
N THR A 182 13.92 -12.13 -16.23
CA THR A 182 15.29 -12.61 -15.96
C THR A 182 15.38 -14.11 -15.68
N GLU A 183 14.29 -14.72 -15.21
CA GLU A 183 14.25 -16.14 -14.80
C GLU A 183 13.46 -17.03 -15.79
N SER A 184 12.89 -16.44 -16.85
CA SER A 184 12.29 -17.18 -17.97
C SER A 184 13.36 -17.42 -19.06
#